data_f1b463e20d01aee8c0f12c42bbf525b7
#
_entry.id   f1b463e20d01aee8c0f12c42bbf525b7
#
_cell.length_a   1.000
_cell.length_b   1.000
_cell.length_c   1.000
_cell.angle_alpha   90.00
_cell.angle_beta   90.00
_cell.angle_gamma   90.00
#
_symmetry.space_group_name_H-M   'P 1'
#
loop_
_entity.id
_entity.type
_entity.pdbx_description
1 polymer ?
#
loop_
_entity_poly.entity_id
_entity_poly.type
_entity_poly.pdbx_seq_one_letter_code
_entity_poly.pdbx_strand_id
1 'polypeptide(L)'
;CNCICSVCKSPLVAKHGDFNEHHFSHKSKSNCQGETLAHLKAKEIISKSKYLQFPDAANNFHKVNFDKVEVENLINDSEYRADLICHLKEKKYVVEIVVTSEISQEKLNYLRENKIDTFKIDLRKSYYMEDYNKLPNNFHKIVLDIPDNKRWIFNNKISFLKNEYEELIASYHKLRAYLDSFREKLISETGINKNDKEDFTEILFLFIDVTNKIFNHPVYQTKPRWNPSDTDWLDDIFRLNDNE
;
A
#
# COMPACT_ATOMS: atom_id res chain seq x y z
N CYS A 1 -22.41 30.37 -26.61
CA CYS A 1 -21.36 29.34 -26.56
C CYS A 1 -22.00 27.96 -26.40
N ASN A 2 -21.81 27.06 -27.32
CA ASN A 2 -22.28 25.68 -27.20
C ASN A 2 -21.29 24.89 -26.32
N CYS A 3 -21.33 25.14 -25.01
CA CYS A 3 -20.50 24.43 -24.06
C CYS A 3 -21.08 23.03 -23.78
N ILE A 4 -20.26 22.03 -23.79
CA ILE A 4 -20.63 20.64 -23.47
C ILE A 4 -19.82 20.14 -22.28
N CYS A 5 -20.41 19.29 -21.46
CA CYS A 5 -19.71 18.64 -20.37
C CYS A 5 -18.59 17.74 -20.90
N SER A 6 -17.40 17.88 -20.37
CA SER A 6 -16.25 17.04 -20.74
C SER A 6 -16.48 15.56 -20.42
N VAL A 7 -17.27 15.28 -19.38
CA VAL A 7 -17.57 13.92 -18.88
C VAL A 7 -18.71 13.26 -19.66
N CYS A 8 -19.92 13.80 -19.53
CA CYS A 8 -21.12 13.16 -20.10
C CYS A 8 -21.53 13.68 -21.48
N LYS A 9 -20.77 14.62 -22.06
CA LYS A 9 -21.05 15.29 -23.34
C LYS A 9 -22.41 16.01 -23.43
N SER A 10 -23.13 16.12 -22.30
CA SER A 10 -24.41 16.87 -22.25
C SER A 10 -24.16 18.36 -22.36
N PRO A 11 -25.12 19.11 -22.91
CA PRO A 11 -25.05 20.57 -23.00
C PRO A 11 -24.96 21.25 -21.63
N LEU A 12 -24.08 22.23 -21.53
CA LEU A 12 -23.90 23.07 -20.35
C LEU A 12 -24.49 24.46 -20.55
N VAL A 13 -24.92 25.05 -19.44
CA VAL A 13 -25.39 26.46 -19.37
C VAL A 13 -24.44 27.19 -18.43
N ALA A 14 -23.95 28.34 -18.89
CA ALA A 14 -23.23 29.25 -18.02
C ALA A 14 -24.20 29.91 -17.02
N LYS A 15 -23.91 29.82 -15.75
CA LYS A 15 -24.61 30.50 -14.65
C LYS A 15 -23.82 31.73 -14.25
N HIS A 16 -24.42 32.87 -14.45
CA HIS A 16 -23.91 34.20 -14.07
C HIS A 16 -24.85 34.78 -13.07
N GLY A 17 -24.58 34.59 -11.78
CA GLY A 17 -25.40 35.18 -10.71
C GLY A 17 -24.58 36.19 -9.91
N ASP A 18 -25.29 37.19 -9.35
CA ASP A 18 -24.66 38.26 -8.57
C ASP A 18 -24.16 37.78 -7.19
N PHE A 19 -24.65 36.63 -6.72
CA PHE A 19 -24.33 36.08 -5.38
C PHE A 19 -23.48 34.82 -5.41
N ASN A 20 -23.37 34.14 -6.54
CA ASN A 20 -22.59 32.91 -6.68
C ASN A 20 -21.51 33.10 -7.73
N GLU A 21 -20.37 32.42 -7.53
CA GLU A 21 -19.31 32.37 -8.55
C GLU A 21 -19.86 31.89 -9.88
N HIS A 22 -19.39 32.49 -10.96
CA HIS A 22 -19.74 32.08 -12.31
C HIS A 22 -19.30 30.64 -12.57
N HIS A 23 -20.24 29.77 -12.92
CA HIS A 23 -19.98 28.37 -13.17
C HIS A 23 -20.82 27.80 -14.31
N PHE A 24 -20.46 26.63 -14.79
CA PHE A 24 -21.28 25.88 -15.73
C PHE A 24 -22.12 24.83 -15.02
N SER A 25 -23.40 24.72 -15.38
CA SER A 25 -24.28 23.65 -14.94
C SER A 25 -24.88 22.90 -16.12
N HIS A 26 -25.28 21.64 -15.92
CA HIS A 26 -26.03 20.92 -16.95
C HIS A 26 -27.35 21.59 -17.26
N LYS A 27 -27.71 21.62 -18.53
CA LYS A 27 -28.96 22.21 -19.00
C LYS A 27 -30.20 21.46 -18.49
N SER A 28 -30.06 20.15 -18.28
CA SER A 28 -31.10 19.25 -17.74
C SER A 28 -30.52 18.45 -16.58
N LYS A 29 -31.38 17.83 -15.74
CA LYS A 29 -30.94 16.86 -14.75
C LYS A 29 -30.16 15.76 -15.47
N SER A 30 -28.88 15.65 -15.19
CA SER A 30 -28.02 14.58 -15.70
C SER A 30 -27.53 13.77 -14.52
N ASN A 31 -27.39 12.47 -14.70
CA ASN A 31 -26.71 11.58 -13.75
C ASN A 31 -25.19 11.73 -13.79
N CYS A 32 -24.70 12.84 -14.38
CA CYS A 32 -23.29 13.15 -14.39
C CYS A 32 -22.83 13.45 -12.98
N GLN A 33 -22.16 12.53 -12.37
CA GLN A 33 -21.41 12.76 -11.13
C GLN A 33 -20.18 13.58 -11.50
N GLY A 34 -20.31 14.91 -11.46
CA GLY A 34 -19.32 15.88 -11.94
C GLY A 34 -17.89 15.52 -11.59
N GLU A 35 -17.21 14.91 -12.57
CA GLU A 35 -15.79 14.61 -12.45
C GLU A 35 -15.01 15.92 -12.46
N THR A 36 -14.11 16.10 -11.50
CA THR A 36 -13.31 17.31 -11.40
C THR A 36 -12.29 17.40 -12.53
N LEU A 37 -11.84 18.61 -12.88
CA LEU A 37 -10.78 18.81 -13.85
C LEU A 37 -9.50 18.07 -13.43
N ALA A 38 -9.19 18.03 -12.12
CA ALA A 38 -8.03 17.33 -11.59
C ALA A 38 -8.10 15.82 -11.89
N HIS A 39 -9.26 15.19 -11.72
CA HIS A 39 -9.46 13.78 -12.00
C HIS A 39 -9.27 13.45 -13.47
N LEU A 40 -9.95 14.20 -14.36
CA LEU A 40 -9.82 14.05 -15.82
C LEU A 40 -8.38 14.25 -16.28
N LYS A 41 -7.71 15.29 -15.79
CA LYS A 41 -6.36 15.63 -16.19
C LYS A 41 -5.34 14.61 -15.67
N ALA A 42 -5.53 14.06 -14.48
CA ALA A 42 -4.66 13.01 -13.96
C ALA A 42 -4.73 11.74 -14.83
N LYS A 43 -5.95 11.31 -15.23
CA LYS A 43 -6.12 10.19 -16.17
C LYS A 43 -5.44 10.46 -17.52
N GLU A 44 -5.61 11.66 -18.05
CA GLU A 44 -4.96 12.05 -19.30
C GLU A 44 -3.42 12.00 -19.20
N ILE A 45 -2.85 12.56 -18.12
CA ILE A 45 -1.41 12.59 -17.89
C ILE A 45 -0.85 11.17 -17.84
N ILE A 46 -1.44 10.28 -17.04
CA ILE A 46 -0.96 8.90 -16.87
C ILE A 46 -1.07 8.13 -18.20
N SER A 47 -2.21 8.26 -18.87
CA SER A 47 -2.46 7.61 -20.15
C SER A 47 -1.44 8.02 -21.24
N LYS A 48 -1.04 9.30 -21.29
CA LYS A 48 -0.06 9.80 -22.24
C LYS A 48 1.37 9.45 -21.85
N SER A 49 1.70 9.59 -20.59
CA SER A 49 3.06 9.38 -20.06
C SER A 49 3.41 7.90 -19.95
N LYS A 50 2.42 7.05 -19.75
CA LYS A 50 2.52 5.60 -19.56
C LYS A 50 3.54 5.18 -18.49
N TYR A 51 3.70 5.99 -17.46
CA TYR A 51 4.50 5.63 -16.30
C TYR A 51 3.92 6.19 -15.00
N LEU A 52 4.26 5.54 -13.90
CA LEU A 52 4.04 6.02 -12.53
C LEU A 52 5.20 5.61 -11.64
N GLN A 53 5.38 6.32 -10.54
CA GLN A 53 6.22 5.84 -9.44
C GLN A 53 5.37 4.99 -8.49
N PHE A 54 5.81 3.75 -8.26
CA PHE A 54 5.20 2.83 -7.32
C PHE A 54 6.12 2.58 -6.11
N PRO A 55 5.57 2.47 -4.88
CA PRO A 55 6.32 1.96 -3.76
C PRO A 55 6.47 0.43 -3.84
N ASP A 56 7.66 -0.07 -3.50
CA ASP A 56 7.87 -1.49 -3.23
C ASP A 56 7.43 -1.86 -1.80
N ALA A 57 7.70 -3.10 -1.38
CA ALA A 57 7.38 -3.57 -0.03
C ALA A 57 8.16 -2.82 1.06
N ALA A 58 9.31 -2.24 0.71
CA ALA A 58 10.17 -1.44 1.59
C ALA A 58 9.89 0.07 1.50
N ASN A 59 8.80 0.48 0.83
CA ASN A 59 8.44 1.87 0.54
C ASN A 59 9.48 2.67 -0.27
N ASN A 60 10.38 1.99 -0.98
CA ASN A 60 11.20 2.64 -1.99
C ASN A 60 10.38 2.85 -3.26
N PHE A 61 10.54 4.00 -3.90
CA PHE A 61 9.75 4.34 -5.08
C PHE A 61 10.53 4.05 -6.36
N HIS A 62 9.87 3.32 -7.26
CA HIS A 62 10.43 2.92 -8.53
C HIS A 62 9.56 3.44 -9.67
N LYS A 63 10.21 4.01 -10.69
CA LYS A 63 9.52 4.37 -11.93
C LYS A 63 9.18 3.10 -12.71
N VAL A 64 7.89 2.91 -12.95
CA VAL A 64 7.36 1.78 -13.73
C VAL A 64 6.77 2.31 -15.02
N ASN A 65 7.25 1.82 -16.16
CA ASN A 65 6.72 2.16 -17.50
C ASN A 65 5.75 1.06 -17.93
N PHE A 66 4.58 1.47 -18.43
CA PHE A 66 3.52 0.58 -18.87
C PHE A 66 3.51 0.43 -20.40
N ASP A 67 3.21 -0.77 -20.87
CA ASP A 67 3.06 -1.06 -22.29
C ASP A 67 1.78 -0.41 -22.84
N LYS A 68 0.68 -0.50 -22.07
CA LYS A 68 -0.64 0.02 -22.41
C LYS A 68 -1.33 0.59 -21.17
N VAL A 69 -2.11 1.66 -21.37
CA VAL A 69 -3.00 2.23 -20.33
C VAL A 69 -4.40 2.38 -20.93
N GLU A 70 -5.38 1.78 -20.28
CA GLU A 70 -6.79 1.89 -20.63
C GLU A 70 -7.47 2.83 -19.62
N VAL A 71 -8.33 3.70 -20.11
CA VAL A 71 -9.04 4.70 -19.31
C VAL A 71 -10.48 4.26 -19.14
N GLU A 72 -11.01 4.33 -17.90
CA GLU A 72 -12.40 4.05 -17.56
C GLU A 72 -12.91 2.69 -18.08
N ASN A 73 -12.11 1.66 -17.95
CA ASN A 73 -12.49 0.34 -18.41
C ASN A 73 -13.03 -0.54 -17.24
N LEU A 74 -13.85 -1.52 -17.59
CA LEU A 74 -14.36 -2.50 -16.62
C LEU A 74 -13.23 -3.35 -16.05
N ILE A 75 -13.31 -3.63 -14.75
CA ILE A 75 -12.36 -4.49 -14.06
C ILE A 75 -12.81 -5.93 -14.27
N ASN A 76 -12.11 -6.66 -15.12
CA ASN A 76 -12.51 -8.01 -15.55
C ASN A 76 -13.97 -7.98 -16.07
N ASP A 77 -14.78 -8.99 -15.72
CA ASP A 77 -16.19 -9.07 -16.10
C ASP A 77 -17.13 -8.53 -15.01
N SER A 78 -16.66 -7.59 -14.16
CA SER A 78 -17.45 -7.02 -13.07
C SER A 78 -18.22 -5.77 -13.51
N GLU A 79 -19.11 -5.30 -12.64
CA GLU A 79 -19.78 -4.00 -12.78
C GLU A 79 -18.88 -2.81 -12.44
N TYR A 80 -17.72 -3.05 -11.80
CA TYR A 80 -16.81 -2.01 -11.36
C TYR A 80 -15.91 -1.52 -12.49
N ARG A 81 -15.86 -0.19 -12.62
CA ARG A 81 -15.01 0.50 -13.60
C ARG A 81 -13.79 1.08 -12.90
N ALA A 82 -12.60 0.82 -13.45
CA ALA A 82 -11.36 1.44 -12.99
C ALA A 82 -11.18 2.81 -13.63
N ASP A 83 -10.56 3.76 -12.92
CA ASP A 83 -10.09 4.99 -13.54
C ASP A 83 -9.07 4.70 -14.64
N LEU A 84 -8.11 3.83 -14.33
CA LEU A 84 -7.13 3.33 -15.29
C LEU A 84 -6.82 1.86 -15.05
N ILE A 85 -6.58 1.12 -16.15
CA ILE A 85 -5.97 -0.21 -16.14
C ILE A 85 -4.63 -0.11 -16.85
N CYS A 86 -3.55 -0.30 -16.11
CA CYS A 86 -2.18 -0.21 -16.60
C CYS A 86 -1.62 -1.62 -16.82
N HIS A 87 -1.09 -1.87 -18.03
CA HIS A 87 -0.54 -3.16 -18.41
C HIS A 87 0.99 -3.11 -18.43
N LEU A 88 1.61 -4.08 -17.80
CA LEU A 88 3.05 -4.29 -17.83
C LEU A 88 3.33 -5.77 -18.05
N LYS A 89 3.76 -6.14 -19.25
CA LYS A 89 3.87 -7.52 -19.71
C LYS A 89 2.52 -8.25 -19.52
N GLU A 90 2.52 -9.35 -18.80
CA GLU A 90 1.30 -10.12 -18.52
C GLU A 90 0.51 -9.61 -17.29
N LYS A 91 1.03 -8.61 -16.57
CA LYS A 91 0.39 -8.07 -15.35
C LYS A 91 -0.50 -6.89 -15.67
N LYS A 92 -1.59 -6.81 -14.92
CA LYS A 92 -2.51 -5.67 -14.93
C LYS A 92 -2.53 -5.03 -13.55
N TYR A 93 -2.52 -3.71 -13.53
CA TYR A 93 -2.65 -2.89 -12.32
C TYR A 93 -3.84 -1.97 -12.48
N VAL A 94 -4.75 -2.01 -11.54
CA VAL A 94 -5.83 -1.02 -11.43
C VAL A 94 -5.27 0.21 -10.74
N VAL A 95 -5.51 1.38 -11.30
CA VAL A 95 -5.16 2.67 -10.69
C VAL A 95 -6.43 3.46 -10.44
N GLU A 96 -6.64 3.84 -9.20
CA GLU A 96 -7.74 4.66 -8.74
C GLU A 96 -7.24 6.05 -8.34
N ILE A 97 -7.93 7.09 -8.81
CA ILE A 97 -7.56 8.49 -8.57
C ILE A 97 -8.63 9.10 -7.66
N VAL A 98 -8.23 9.49 -6.46
CA VAL A 98 -9.13 10.06 -5.46
C VAL A 98 -8.94 11.56 -5.39
N VAL A 99 -10.00 12.32 -5.68
CA VAL A 99 -9.97 13.79 -5.68
C VAL A 99 -10.95 14.36 -4.65
N THR A 100 -12.22 13.98 -4.69
CA THR A 100 -13.25 14.49 -3.78
C THR A 100 -13.79 13.41 -2.86
N SER A 101 -14.04 12.23 -3.40
CA SER A 101 -14.66 11.12 -2.70
C SER A 101 -13.69 9.93 -2.62
N GLU A 102 -13.75 9.17 -1.54
CA GLU A 102 -13.02 7.92 -1.39
C GLU A 102 -13.64 6.84 -2.28
N ILE A 103 -12.87 5.80 -2.57
CA ILE A 103 -13.35 4.61 -3.28
C ILE A 103 -14.39 3.91 -2.39
N SER A 104 -15.50 3.46 -2.97
CA SER A 104 -16.55 2.79 -2.20
C SER A 104 -16.05 1.50 -1.53
N GLN A 105 -16.61 1.16 -0.37
CA GLN A 105 -16.20 -0.01 0.39
C GLN A 105 -16.47 -1.30 -0.38
N GLU A 106 -17.56 -1.36 -1.14
CA GLU A 106 -17.93 -2.50 -1.97
C GLU A 106 -16.86 -2.74 -3.04
N LYS A 107 -16.42 -1.68 -3.74
CA LYS A 107 -15.35 -1.78 -4.73
C LYS A 107 -14.02 -2.19 -4.09
N LEU A 108 -13.68 -1.63 -2.91
CA LEU A 108 -12.48 -2.02 -2.17
C LEU A 108 -12.49 -3.49 -1.78
N ASN A 109 -13.61 -4.01 -1.32
CA ASN A 109 -13.78 -5.41 -0.97
C ASN A 109 -13.62 -6.29 -2.21
N TYR A 110 -14.30 -5.96 -3.31
CA TYR A 110 -14.16 -6.66 -4.58
C TYR A 110 -12.71 -6.78 -5.04
N LEU A 111 -11.96 -5.66 -5.02
CA LEU A 111 -10.56 -5.61 -5.44
C LEU A 111 -9.67 -6.52 -4.59
N ARG A 112 -9.89 -6.55 -3.27
CA ARG A 112 -9.12 -7.38 -2.33
C ARG A 112 -9.46 -8.86 -2.44
N GLU A 113 -10.73 -9.20 -2.46
CA GLU A 113 -11.22 -10.58 -2.55
C GLU A 113 -10.78 -11.25 -3.85
N ASN A 114 -10.78 -10.51 -4.96
CA ASN A 114 -10.31 -10.99 -6.25
C ASN A 114 -8.80 -10.83 -6.46
N LYS A 115 -8.06 -10.40 -5.42
CA LYS A 115 -6.60 -10.24 -5.44
C LYS A 115 -6.09 -9.40 -6.61
N ILE A 116 -6.78 -8.31 -6.92
CA ILE A 116 -6.45 -7.42 -8.03
C ILE A 116 -5.45 -6.38 -7.56
N ASP A 117 -4.24 -6.40 -8.13
CA ASP A 117 -3.19 -5.42 -7.83
C ASP A 117 -3.71 -4.00 -8.11
N THR A 118 -3.98 -3.26 -7.04
CA THR A 118 -4.65 -1.95 -7.11
C THR A 118 -3.86 -0.87 -6.40
N PHE A 119 -3.68 0.23 -7.08
CA PHE A 119 -2.91 1.37 -6.65
C PHE A 119 -3.79 2.62 -6.55
N LYS A 120 -3.64 3.39 -5.48
CA LYS A 120 -4.37 4.64 -5.27
C LYS A 120 -3.46 5.85 -5.39
N ILE A 121 -3.92 6.87 -6.13
CA ILE A 121 -3.34 8.20 -6.16
C ILE A 121 -4.33 9.14 -5.45
N ASP A 122 -3.95 9.67 -4.30
CA ASP A 122 -4.78 10.53 -3.48
C ASP A 122 -4.40 11.99 -3.69
N LEU A 123 -5.25 12.74 -4.39
CA LEU A 123 -5.05 14.14 -4.71
C LEU A 123 -5.80 15.10 -3.75
N ARG A 124 -6.43 14.58 -2.68
CA ARG A 124 -7.23 15.39 -1.73
C ARG A 124 -6.40 16.25 -0.79
N LYS A 125 -5.10 16.01 -0.67
CA LYS A 125 -4.24 16.78 0.23
C LYS A 125 -4.15 18.23 -0.22
N SER A 126 -4.59 19.15 0.63
CA SER A 126 -4.68 20.59 0.36
C SER A 126 -3.36 21.24 -0.10
N TYR A 127 -2.20 20.69 0.31
CA TYR A 127 -0.91 21.22 -0.12
C TYR A 127 -0.54 20.93 -1.59
N TYR A 128 -1.35 20.07 -2.28
CA TYR A 128 -1.17 19.85 -3.71
C TYR A 128 -1.95 20.84 -4.54
N MET A 129 -3.16 21.19 -4.10
CA MET A 129 -4.03 22.15 -4.79
C MET A 129 -5.12 22.67 -3.86
N GLU A 130 -5.41 23.95 -3.97
CA GLU A 130 -6.49 24.62 -3.24
C GLU A 130 -7.84 24.41 -3.92
N ASP A 131 -7.85 24.29 -5.23
CA ASP A 131 -9.05 24.15 -6.06
C ASP A 131 -8.83 23.05 -7.12
N TYR A 132 -9.65 22.01 -7.10
CA TYR A 132 -9.58 20.89 -8.04
C TYR A 132 -9.91 21.26 -9.49
N ASN A 133 -10.39 22.48 -9.75
CA ASN A 133 -10.62 23.03 -11.07
C ASN A 133 -9.54 24.04 -11.51
N LYS A 134 -8.58 24.35 -10.62
CA LYS A 134 -7.38 25.14 -10.91
C LYS A 134 -6.14 24.29 -10.68
N LEU A 135 -5.63 23.70 -11.73
CA LEU A 135 -4.47 22.84 -11.63
C LEU A 135 -3.18 23.64 -11.42
N PRO A 136 -2.33 23.27 -10.46
CA PRO A 136 -1.03 23.91 -10.29
C PRO A 136 -0.09 23.60 -11.46
N ASN A 137 0.88 24.47 -11.74
CA ASN A 137 1.83 24.30 -12.83
C ASN A 137 2.61 22.97 -12.77
N ASN A 138 2.84 22.46 -11.59
CA ASN A 138 3.55 21.19 -11.34
C ASN A 138 2.61 19.98 -11.25
N PHE A 139 1.34 20.09 -11.69
CA PHE A 139 0.34 19.01 -11.55
C PHE A 139 0.80 17.69 -12.16
N HIS A 140 1.52 17.75 -13.30
CA HIS A 140 2.11 16.58 -13.93
C HIS A 140 3.06 15.83 -12.96
N LYS A 141 3.93 16.56 -12.26
CA LYS A 141 4.84 15.99 -11.26
C LYS A 141 4.08 15.42 -10.06
N ILE A 142 3.04 16.10 -9.60
CA ILE A 142 2.17 15.63 -8.50
C ILE A 142 1.57 14.26 -8.85
N VAL A 143 1.07 14.11 -10.07
CA VAL A 143 0.42 12.87 -10.52
C VAL A 143 1.43 11.75 -10.72
N LEU A 144 2.58 11.99 -11.35
CA LEU A 144 3.51 10.95 -11.76
C LEU A 144 4.59 10.63 -10.73
N ASP A 145 5.18 11.66 -10.11
CA ASP A 145 6.48 11.52 -9.45
C ASP A 145 6.44 11.67 -7.93
N ILE A 146 5.48 12.44 -7.37
CA ILE A 146 5.41 12.63 -5.91
C ILE A 146 4.95 11.34 -5.23
N PRO A 147 5.73 10.82 -4.25
CA PRO A 147 5.41 9.56 -3.59
C PRO A 147 4.29 9.64 -2.54
N ASP A 148 4.20 10.75 -1.80
CA ASP A 148 3.36 10.87 -0.59
C ASP A 148 1.85 10.71 -0.84
N ASN A 149 1.42 10.88 -2.08
CA ASN A 149 0.03 10.72 -2.48
C ASN A 149 -0.30 9.35 -3.07
N LYS A 150 0.67 8.42 -3.06
CA LYS A 150 0.57 7.13 -3.73
C LYS A 150 0.69 5.97 -2.75
N ARG A 151 -0.23 5.01 -2.85
CA ARG A 151 -0.20 3.80 -2.01
C ARG A 151 -0.92 2.62 -2.64
N TRP A 152 -0.50 1.42 -2.28
CA TRP A 152 -1.24 0.22 -2.62
C TRP A 152 -2.53 0.10 -1.81
N ILE A 153 -3.63 -0.23 -2.47
CA ILE A 153 -4.86 -0.72 -1.85
C ILE A 153 -4.74 -2.22 -1.61
N PHE A 154 -4.25 -2.91 -2.64
CA PHE A 154 -3.90 -4.32 -2.60
C PHE A 154 -2.73 -4.57 -3.57
N ASN A 155 -1.80 -5.41 -3.17
CA ASN A 155 -0.71 -5.90 -4.01
C ASN A 155 -0.36 -7.32 -3.59
N ASN A 156 -0.45 -8.26 -4.52
CA ASN A 156 -0.23 -9.68 -4.26
C ASN A 156 1.13 -9.97 -3.65
N LYS A 157 2.20 -9.35 -4.17
CA LYS A 157 3.55 -9.55 -3.65
C LYS A 157 3.71 -8.99 -2.24
N ILE A 158 3.19 -7.78 -1.99
CA ILE A 158 3.26 -7.16 -0.66
C ILE A 158 2.43 -7.95 0.35
N SER A 159 1.24 -8.43 -0.04
CA SER A 159 0.40 -9.27 0.82
C SER A 159 1.09 -10.58 1.17
N PHE A 160 1.72 -11.23 0.19
CA PHE A 160 2.51 -12.45 0.43
C PHE A 160 3.64 -12.20 1.43
N LEU A 161 4.46 -11.14 1.21
CA LEU A 161 5.56 -10.79 2.10
C LEU A 161 5.09 -10.44 3.52
N LYS A 162 3.93 -9.80 3.67
CA LYS A 162 3.36 -9.51 4.99
C LYS A 162 2.96 -10.78 5.72
N ASN A 163 2.29 -11.71 5.05
CA ASN A 163 1.90 -12.99 5.64
C ASN A 163 3.14 -13.80 6.06
N GLU A 164 4.16 -13.87 5.19
CA GLU A 164 5.43 -14.54 5.50
C GLU A 164 6.08 -13.92 6.76
N TYR A 165 6.09 -12.58 6.85
CA TYR A 165 6.61 -11.88 8.02
C TYR A 165 5.80 -12.17 9.30
N GLU A 166 4.48 -12.23 9.22
CA GLU A 166 3.61 -12.55 10.36
C GLU A 166 3.84 -13.99 10.84
N GLU A 167 4.04 -14.95 9.92
CA GLU A 167 4.40 -16.33 10.27
C GLU A 167 5.77 -16.41 10.97
N LEU A 168 6.76 -15.63 10.50
CA LEU A 168 8.07 -15.53 11.16
C LEU A 168 7.95 -14.95 12.58
N ILE A 169 7.16 -13.91 12.76
CA ILE A 169 6.90 -13.31 14.08
C ILE A 169 6.20 -14.29 15.02
N ALA A 170 5.19 -15.02 14.54
CA ALA A 170 4.52 -16.05 15.32
C ALA A 170 5.49 -17.16 15.77
N SER A 171 6.36 -17.61 14.85
CA SER A 171 7.41 -18.60 15.14
C SER A 171 8.42 -18.08 16.17
N TYR A 172 8.84 -16.83 16.04
CA TYR A 172 9.73 -16.17 17.01
C TYR A 172 9.12 -16.18 18.43
N HIS A 173 7.88 -15.74 18.58
CA HIS A 173 7.24 -15.72 19.91
C HIS A 173 7.11 -17.11 20.52
N LYS A 174 6.79 -18.13 19.71
CA LYS A 174 6.69 -19.51 20.16
C LYS A 174 8.06 -20.04 20.66
N LEU A 175 9.11 -19.82 19.89
CA LEU A 175 10.47 -20.25 20.27
C LEU A 175 10.97 -19.50 21.51
N ARG A 176 10.71 -18.20 21.60
CA ARG A 176 11.05 -17.39 22.77
C ARG A 176 10.36 -17.91 24.02
N ALA A 177 9.06 -18.17 23.98
CA ALA A 177 8.33 -18.71 25.13
C ALA A 177 8.90 -20.06 25.62
N TYR A 178 9.34 -20.91 24.68
CA TYR A 178 10.02 -22.15 25.03
C TYR A 178 11.35 -21.88 25.75
N LEU A 179 12.20 -20.99 25.21
CA LEU A 179 13.49 -20.64 25.83
C LEU A 179 13.31 -19.99 27.20
N ASP A 180 12.32 -19.14 27.39
CA ASP A 180 11.98 -18.53 28.69
C ASP A 180 11.56 -19.61 29.70
N SER A 181 10.73 -20.58 29.31
CA SER A 181 10.35 -21.73 30.14
C SER A 181 11.54 -22.60 30.52
N PHE A 182 12.48 -22.81 29.60
CA PHE A 182 13.69 -23.57 29.86
C PHE A 182 14.61 -22.84 30.83
N ARG A 183 14.77 -21.52 30.69
CA ARG A 183 15.50 -20.66 31.63
C ARG A 183 14.95 -20.76 33.06
N GLU A 184 13.63 -20.75 33.23
CA GLU A 184 12.99 -20.91 34.54
C GLU A 184 13.32 -22.28 35.16
N LYS A 185 13.35 -23.37 34.37
CA LYS A 185 13.76 -24.70 34.82
C LYS A 185 15.22 -24.72 35.27
N LEU A 186 16.11 -24.05 34.52
CA LEU A 186 17.54 -23.90 34.87
C LEU A 186 17.73 -23.20 36.21
N ILE A 187 16.98 -22.10 36.44
CA ILE A 187 17.07 -21.30 37.69
C ILE A 187 16.52 -22.07 38.89
N SER A 188 15.49 -22.88 38.71
CA SER A 188 14.83 -23.62 39.76
C SER A 188 15.58 -24.88 40.23
N GLU A 189 16.74 -25.19 39.62
CA GLU A 189 17.57 -26.39 39.88
C GLU A 189 16.81 -27.73 39.78
N THR A 190 15.62 -27.74 39.19
CA THR A 190 14.81 -28.95 39.03
C THR A 190 15.24 -29.71 37.79
N GLY A 191 16.22 -30.62 37.99
CA GLY A 191 16.50 -31.82 37.19
C GLY A 191 16.53 -31.65 35.68
N ILE A 192 17.46 -30.85 35.16
CA ILE A 192 17.75 -30.82 33.72
C ILE A 192 18.49 -32.07 33.34
N ASN A 193 17.93 -32.86 32.46
CA ASN A 193 18.59 -34.04 31.92
C ASN A 193 19.34 -33.70 30.61
N LYS A 194 20.11 -34.67 30.10
CA LYS A 194 20.89 -34.49 28.87
C LYS A 194 20.03 -34.18 27.64
N ASN A 195 18.85 -34.79 27.55
CA ASN A 195 17.94 -34.59 26.43
C ASN A 195 17.39 -33.14 26.43
N ASP A 196 17.09 -32.58 27.63
CA ASP A 196 16.65 -31.19 27.75
C ASP A 196 17.69 -30.19 27.23
N LYS A 197 19.01 -30.50 27.42
CA LYS A 197 20.11 -29.67 26.90
C LYS A 197 20.24 -29.76 25.37
N GLU A 198 20.06 -30.94 24.81
CA GLU A 198 20.09 -31.16 23.36
C GLU A 198 18.90 -30.43 22.69
N ASP A 199 17.67 -30.57 23.22
CA ASP A 199 16.50 -29.90 22.75
C ASP A 199 16.63 -28.35 22.83
N PHE A 200 17.19 -27.84 23.95
CA PHE A 200 17.47 -26.41 24.11
C PHE A 200 18.42 -25.89 23.05
N THR A 201 19.50 -26.62 22.75
CA THR A 201 20.50 -26.23 21.77
C THR A 201 19.85 -26.13 20.37
N GLU A 202 19.05 -27.12 20.00
CA GLU A 202 18.32 -27.12 18.72
C GLU A 202 17.34 -25.94 18.62
N ILE A 203 16.55 -25.71 19.65
CA ILE A 203 15.60 -24.59 19.71
C ILE A 203 16.32 -23.24 19.66
N LEU A 204 17.47 -23.10 20.31
CA LEU A 204 18.28 -21.88 20.26
C LEU A 204 18.77 -21.58 18.84
N PHE A 205 19.24 -22.59 18.11
CA PHE A 205 19.65 -22.42 16.71
C PHE A 205 18.47 -22.01 15.83
N LEU A 206 17.30 -22.63 16.01
CA LEU A 206 16.08 -22.24 15.30
C LEU A 206 15.65 -20.80 15.63
N PHE A 207 15.76 -20.38 16.89
CA PHE A 207 15.47 -19.02 17.30
C PHE A 207 16.37 -17.99 16.64
N ILE A 208 17.68 -18.29 16.58
CA ILE A 208 18.67 -17.44 15.90
C ILE A 208 18.37 -17.35 14.40
N ASP A 209 18.05 -18.46 13.74
CA ASP A 209 17.71 -18.50 12.32
C ASP A 209 16.45 -17.68 12.01
N VAL A 210 15.39 -17.87 12.79
CA VAL A 210 14.13 -17.08 12.64
C VAL A 210 14.39 -15.61 12.89
N THR A 211 15.17 -15.25 13.90
CA THR A 211 15.53 -13.87 14.21
C THR A 211 16.26 -13.22 13.03
N ASN A 212 17.25 -13.91 12.46
CA ASN A 212 17.98 -13.43 11.28
C ASN A 212 17.05 -13.25 10.06
N LYS A 213 16.12 -14.17 9.83
CA LYS A 213 15.11 -14.04 8.77
C LYS A 213 14.23 -12.84 8.97
N ILE A 214 13.78 -12.56 10.19
CA ILE A 214 12.99 -11.37 10.53
C ILE A 214 13.78 -10.09 10.22
N PHE A 215 15.03 -9.97 10.68
CA PHE A 215 15.86 -8.79 10.46
C PHE A 215 16.15 -8.52 8.99
N ASN A 216 16.29 -9.56 8.18
CA ASN A 216 16.54 -9.45 6.75
C ASN A 216 15.25 -9.36 5.91
N HIS A 217 14.06 -9.46 6.52
CA HIS A 217 12.81 -9.45 5.79
C HIS A 217 12.47 -8.03 5.30
N PRO A 218 12.05 -7.84 4.02
CA PRO A 218 11.76 -6.50 3.45
C PRO A 218 10.72 -5.71 4.25
N VAL A 219 9.72 -6.37 4.83
CA VAL A 219 8.69 -5.71 5.66
C VAL A 219 9.26 -5.16 6.96
N TYR A 220 10.25 -5.84 7.56
CA TYR A 220 10.91 -5.37 8.78
C TYR A 220 11.66 -4.05 8.55
N GLN A 221 12.35 -3.93 7.43
CA GLN A 221 13.14 -2.74 7.10
C GLN A 221 12.30 -1.46 6.93
N THR A 222 10.97 -1.61 6.80
CA THR A 222 10.04 -0.47 6.68
C THR A 222 9.45 -0.01 8.01
N LYS A 223 9.62 -0.78 9.08
CA LYS A 223 9.11 -0.44 10.42
C LYS A 223 10.13 0.39 11.21
N PRO A 224 9.70 1.31 12.11
CA PRO A 224 10.61 1.91 13.06
C PRO A 224 11.33 0.79 13.82
N ARG A 225 12.65 0.92 13.97
CA ARG A 225 13.52 -0.11 14.53
C ARG A 225 12.95 -0.66 15.85
N TRP A 226 12.75 -1.96 15.87
CA TRP A 226 12.53 -2.72 17.09
C TRP A 226 13.72 -2.49 18.01
N ASN A 227 13.46 -2.24 19.31
CA ASN A 227 14.54 -1.99 20.25
C ASN A 227 15.18 -3.34 20.65
N PRO A 228 16.48 -3.57 20.38
CA PRO A 228 17.14 -4.83 20.72
C PRO A 228 17.21 -5.14 22.23
N SER A 229 16.83 -4.19 23.10
CA SER A 229 16.85 -4.36 24.56
C SER A 229 16.05 -5.58 25.05
N ASP A 230 15.22 -6.16 24.22
CA ASP A 230 14.52 -7.39 24.55
C ASP A 230 15.36 -8.68 24.38
N THR A 231 16.63 -8.60 23.94
CA THR A 231 17.53 -9.74 23.77
C THR A 231 18.70 -9.75 24.75
N ASP A 232 18.80 -8.77 25.67
CA ASP A 232 19.90 -8.67 26.67
C ASP A 232 20.10 -9.94 27.52
N TRP A 233 19.05 -10.74 27.68
CA TRP A 233 19.11 -12.00 28.39
C TRP A 233 19.85 -13.13 27.64
N LEU A 234 20.01 -13.04 26.30
CA LEU A 234 20.79 -14.02 25.53
C LEU A 234 22.27 -13.91 25.87
N ASP A 235 22.80 -12.69 26.09
CA ASP A 235 24.17 -12.48 26.51
C ASP A 235 24.45 -13.11 27.86
N ASP A 236 23.48 -13.19 28.77
CA ASP A 236 23.63 -13.86 30.06
C ASP A 236 23.72 -15.38 29.91
N ILE A 237 23.04 -15.99 28.94
CA ILE A 237 23.11 -17.43 28.65
C ILE A 237 24.48 -17.80 28.05
N PHE A 238 25.02 -16.99 27.15
CA PHE A 238 26.33 -17.24 26.56
C PHE A 238 27.46 -17.09 27.58
N ARG A 239 27.33 -16.17 28.56
CA ARG A 239 28.32 -16.02 29.66
C ARG A 239 28.35 -17.19 30.63
N LEU A 240 27.23 -17.93 30.79
CA LEU A 240 27.16 -19.10 31.65
C LEU A 240 27.90 -20.34 31.06
N ASN A 241 28.09 -20.39 29.75
CA ASN A 241 28.79 -21.49 29.07
C ASN A 241 30.32 -21.31 29.00
N ASP A 242 30.84 -20.11 29.26
CA ASP A 242 32.32 -19.85 29.24
C ASP A 242 33.00 -20.14 30.59
N ASN A 243 32.29 -20.65 31.59
CA ASN A 243 32.79 -20.95 32.94
C ASN A 243 32.74 -22.45 33.30
N GLU A 244 32.71 -23.40 32.32
CA GLU A 244 32.91 -24.84 32.57
C GLU A 244 34.15 -25.40 31.88
#